data_7c92573deb890fd0d286e9461c094896
#
_entry.id   7c92573deb890fd0d286e9461c094896
#
_cell.length_a   1.000
_cell.length_b   1.000
_cell.length_c   1.000
_cell.angle_alpha   90.00
_cell.angle_beta   90.00
_cell.angle_gamma   90.00
#
_symmetry.space_group_name_H-M   'P 1'
#
loop_
_entity.id
_entity.type
_entity.pdbx_description
1 polymer ?
#
loop_
_entity_poly.entity_id
_entity_poly.type
_entity_poly.pdbx_seq_one_letter_code
_entity_poly.pdbx_strand_id
1 'polypeptide(L)'
;MDLRSIIDWGAPWYSLVAEHGRRVPSVHELSYTLNAFGSPARTALGKPVRFVPQDGAPCGRAYESHVAASGEVPTRSNLHDLFNALVWFSCPRTKVMLNTRHALQ
;
A
#
# COMPACT_ATOMS: atom_id res chain seq x y z
N MET A 1 0.47 -4.61 18.92
CA MET A 1 -0.58 -3.66 19.29
C MET A 1 -1.76 -3.81 18.36
N ASP A 2 -2.96 -3.94 18.90
CA ASP A 2 -4.16 -4.08 18.10
C ASP A 2 -4.57 -2.71 17.54
N LEU A 3 -4.61 -2.58 16.20
CA LEU A 3 -4.98 -1.33 15.55
C LEU A 3 -6.40 -0.88 15.90
N ARG A 4 -7.30 -1.81 16.20
CA ARG A 4 -8.67 -1.46 16.58
C ARG A 4 -8.74 -0.70 17.90
N SER A 5 -7.68 -0.76 18.72
CA SER A 5 -7.58 -0.02 19.97
C SER A 5 -7.10 1.41 19.78
N ILE A 6 -6.43 1.72 18.67
CA ILE A 6 -5.80 3.02 18.44
C ILE A 6 -6.38 3.79 17.27
N ILE A 7 -7.09 3.12 16.34
CA ILE A 7 -7.70 3.76 15.19
C ILE A 7 -9.20 3.56 15.25
N ASP A 8 -9.94 4.68 15.30
CA ASP A 8 -11.39 4.64 15.17
C ASP A 8 -11.75 4.68 13.69
N TRP A 9 -11.86 3.50 13.08
CA TRP A 9 -12.20 3.38 11.66
C TRP A 9 -13.57 3.97 11.32
N GLY A 10 -14.44 4.18 12.31
CA GLY A 10 -15.74 4.80 12.10
C GLY A 10 -15.67 6.31 11.98
N ALA A 11 -14.53 6.95 12.27
CA ALA A 11 -14.38 8.38 12.13
C ALA A 11 -14.50 8.79 10.65
N PRO A 12 -15.18 9.91 10.34
CA PRO A 12 -15.46 10.30 8.95
C PRO A 12 -14.23 10.42 8.06
N TRP A 13 -13.09 10.86 8.63
CA TRP A 13 -11.87 11.04 7.84
C TRP A 13 -11.23 9.73 7.39
N TYR A 14 -11.66 8.57 7.93
CA TYR A 14 -11.19 7.27 7.48
C TYR A 14 -12.14 6.58 6.49
N SER A 15 -13.25 7.21 6.12
CA SER A 15 -14.32 6.55 5.35
C SER A 15 -13.81 5.89 4.07
N LEU A 16 -12.83 6.48 3.39
CA LEU A 16 -12.29 5.95 2.15
C LEU A 16 -11.53 4.64 2.35
N VAL A 17 -10.84 4.51 3.47
CA VAL A 17 -9.92 3.38 3.71
C VAL A 17 -10.42 2.41 4.78
N ALA A 18 -11.54 2.70 5.42
CA ALA A 18 -12.00 1.96 6.60
C ALA A 18 -12.33 0.50 6.30
N GLU A 19 -12.90 0.21 5.14
CA GLU A 19 -13.30 -1.16 4.79
C GLU A 19 -12.09 -2.12 4.87
N HIS A 20 -11.00 -1.76 4.21
CA HIS A 20 -9.78 -2.57 4.24
C HIS A 20 -9.03 -2.41 5.56
N GLY A 21 -9.03 -1.20 6.12
CA GLY A 21 -8.34 -0.93 7.38
C GLY A 21 -8.83 -1.80 8.53
N ARG A 22 -10.14 -2.00 8.63
CA ARG A 22 -10.73 -2.84 9.68
C ARG A 22 -10.26 -4.29 9.64
N ARG A 23 -9.75 -4.74 8.49
CA ARG A 23 -9.29 -6.11 8.29
C ARG A 23 -7.83 -6.30 8.65
N VAL A 24 -7.13 -5.23 9.03
CA VAL A 24 -5.72 -5.29 9.41
C VAL A 24 -5.62 -5.18 10.93
N PRO A 25 -5.31 -6.27 11.64
CA PRO A 25 -5.31 -6.24 13.12
C PRO A 25 -4.12 -5.52 13.72
N SER A 26 -2.97 -5.51 13.04
CA SER A 26 -1.77 -4.82 13.52
C SER A 26 -0.86 -4.52 12.33
N VAL A 27 0.18 -3.68 12.57
CA VAL A 27 1.19 -3.41 11.54
C VAL A 27 2.29 -4.46 11.51
N HIS A 28 2.29 -5.41 12.44
CA HIS A 28 3.29 -6.48 12.48
C HIS A 28 3.18 -7.36 11.23
N GLU A 29 4.29 -7.63 10.57
CA GLU A 29 4.34 -8.39 9.32
C GLU A 29 3.34 -7.86 8.29
N LEU A 30 3.32 -6.54 8.14
CA LEU A 30 2.30 -5.85 7.34
C LEU A 30 2.25 -6.33 5.89
N SER A 31 3.40 -6.50 5.24
CA SER A 31 3.42 -6.94 3.84
C SER A 31 2.73 -8.30 3.66
N TYR A 32 2.97 -9.23 4.58
CA TYR A 32 2.32 -10.54 4.55
C TYR A 32 0.80 -10.42 4.70
N THR A 33 0.35 -9.62 5.67
CA THR A 33 -1.08 -9.42 5.91
C THR A 33 -1.78 -8.79 4.69
N LEU A 34 -1.15 -7.79 4.10
CA LEU A 34 -1.74 -7.10 2.95
C LEU A 34 -1.83 -8.01 1.72
N ASN A 35 -0.82 -8.81 1.48
CA ASN A 35 -0.84 -9.72 0.33
C ASN A 35 -1.91 -10.81 0.46
N ALA A 36 -2.32 -11.13 1.69
CA ALA A 36 -3.40 -12.07 1.90
C ALA A 36 -4.75 -11.57 1.37
N PHE A 37 -4.90 -10.25 1.15
CA PHE A 37 -6.12 -9.68 0.55
C PHE A 37 -6.15 -9.83 -0.98
N GLY A 38 -5.06 -10.27 -1.60
CA GLY A 38 -4.91 -10.29 -3.05
C GLY A 38 -4.27 -9.01 -3.58
N SER A 39 -3.99 -8.97 -4.88
CA SER A 39 -3.39 -7.78 -5.48
C SER A 39 -4.45 -6.70 -5.73
N PRO A 40 -4.21 -5.44 -5.30
CA PRO A 40 -5.19 -4.37 -5.49
C PRO A 40 -5.24 -3.85 -6.93
N ALA A 41 -4.18 -4.02 -7.72
CA ALA A 41 -4.09 -3.41 -9.04
C ALA A 41 -2.97 -4.04 -9.85
N ARG A 42 -2.85 -3.63 -11.12
CA ARG A 42 -1.68 -3.90 -11.96
C ARG A 42 -1.06 -2.57 -12.34
N THR A 43 0.27 -2.52 -12.42
CA THR A 43 0.98 -1.34 -12.88
C THR A 43 0.70 -1.11 -14.38
N ALA A 44 1.15 0.02 -14.91
CA ALA A 44 1.01 0.32 -16.34
C ALA A 44 1.68 -0.75 -17.23
N LEU A 45 2.70 -1.45 -16.72
CA LEU A 45 3.36 -2.53 -17.43
C LEU A 45 2.69 -3.89 -17.21
N GLY A 46 1.53 -3.93 -16.55
CA GLY A 46 0.78 -5.15 -16.31
C GLY A 46 1.27 -5.99 -15.14
N LYS A 47 2.17 -5.47 -14.31
CA LYS A 47 2.70 -6.20 -13.16
C LYS A 47 1.72 -6.13 -11.99
N PRO A 48 1.33 -7.26 -11.38
CA PRO A 48 0.45 -7.20 -10.22
C PRO A 48 1.16 -6.51 -9.05
N VAL A 49 0.46 -5.57 -8.42
CA VAL A 49 0.98 -4.87 -7.24
C VAL A 49 0.98 -5.85 -6.08
N ARG A 50 2.10 -5.91 -5.36
CA ARG A 50 2.24 -6.71 -4.14
C ARG A 50 3.17 -5.99 -3.17
N PHE A 51 3.01 -6.29 -1.90
CA PHE A 51 3.72 -5.59 -0.83
C PHE A 51 4.89 -6.47 -0.38
N VAL A 52 6.07 -5.87 -0.29
CA VAL A 52 7.29 -6.59 0.09
C VAL A 52 7.99 -5.86 1.24
N PRO A 53 8.74 -6.57 2.11
CA PRO A 53 9.52 -5.90 3.15
C PRO A 53 10.51 -4.90 2.53
N GLN A 54 10.76 -3.79 3.24
CA GLN A 54 11.59 -2.72 2.70
C GLN A 54 13.08 -2.92 3.01
N ASP A 55 13.64 -4.06 2.72
CA ASP A 55 15.06 -4.32 2.95
C ASP A 55 15.87 -3.87 1.73
N GLY A 56 16.67 -2.81 1.91
CA GLY A 56 17.51 -2.28 0.84
C GLY A 56 16.74 -1.70 -0.33
N ALA A 57 15.47 -1.40 -0.15
CA ALA A 57 14.64 -0.88 -1.22
C ALA A 57 14.99 0.58 -1.54
N PRO A 58 14.83 1.01 -2.81
CA PRO A 58 15.06 2.40 -3.19
C PRO A 58 14.02 3.33 -2.58
N CYS A 59 14.30 4.64 -2.61
CA CYS A 59 13.38 5.67 -2.13
C CYS A 59 13.23 6.77 -3.19
N GLY A 60 12.26 7.67 -2.97
CA GLY A 60 12.01 8.77 -3.87
C GLY A 60 11.60 8.33 -5.27
N ARG A 61 12.19 8.97 -6.30
CA ARG A 61 11.89 8.63 -7.70
C ARG A 61 12.23 7.17 -8.01
N ALA A 62 13.33 6.67 -7.46
CA ALA A 62 13.74 5.28 -7.67
C ALA A 62 12.70 4.32 -7.08
N TYR A 63 12.04 4.70 -5.99
CA TYR A 63 10.95 3.93 -5.42
C TYR A 63 9.79 3.79 -6.42
N GLU A 64 9.33 4.91 -6.99
CA GLU A 64 8.19 4.85 -7.93
C GLU A 64 8.54 4.10 -9.21
N SER A 65 9.78 4.25 -9.71
CA SER A 65 10.26 3.50 -10.87
C SER A 65 10.31 2.00 -10.58
N HIS A 66 10.75 1.62 -9.38
CA HIS A 66 10.79 0.23 -8.96
C HIS A 66 9.38 -0.38 -8.92
N VAL A 67 8.43 0.34 -8.34
CA VAL A 67 7.03 -0.11 -8.29
C VAL A 67 6.47 -0.28 -9.70
N ALA A 68 6.68 0.70 -10.57
CA ALA A 68 6.17 0.63 -11.95
C ALA A 68 6.73 -0.55 -12.72
N ALA A 69 8.01 -0.86 -12.54
CA ALA A 69 8.69 -1.93 -13.27
C ALA A 69 8.37 -3.32 -12.72
N SER A 70 8.20 -3.47 -11.42
CA SER A 70 8.09 -4.78 -10.77
C SER A 70 6.73 -5.07 -10.14
N GLY A 71 5.94 -4.04 -9.81
CA GLY A 71 4.74 -4.18 -9.00
C GLY A 71 5.03 -4.31 -7.51
N GLU A 72 6.30 -4.39 -7.11
CA GLU A 72 6.67 -4.54 -5.71
C GLU A 72 6.64 -3.20 -4.98
N VAL A 73 5.77 -3.10 -3.96
CA VAL A 73 5.66 -1.91 -3.11
C VAL A 73 6.41 -2.20 -1.81
N PRO A 74 7.61 -1.62 -1.62
CA PRO A 74 8.35 -1.78 -0.38
C PRO A 74 7.53 -1.24 0.79
N THR A 75 7.38 -2.05 1.83
CA THR A 75 6.42 -1.78 2.90
C THR A 75 7.06 -2.06 4.26
N ARG A 76 7.14 -1.02 5.08
CA ARG A 76 7.58 -1.14 6.47
C ARG A 76 6.38 -1.45 7.35
N SER A 77 6.65 -2.04 8.51
CA SER A 77 5.58 -2.39 9.46
C SER A 77 5.24 -1.17 10.33
N ASN A 78 4.65 -0.15 9.73
CA ASN A 78 4.25 1.08 10.40
C ASN A 78 2.95 1.65 9.84
N LEU A 79 2.38 2.64 10.54
CA LEU A 79 1.09 3.23 10.15
C LEU A 79 1.16 3.97 8.81
N HIS A 80 2.25 4.67 8.54
CA HIS A 80 2.40 5.41 7.29
C HIS A 80 2.29 4.47 6.09
N ASP A 81 3.00 3.36 6.14
CA ASP A 81 3.00 2.40 5.04
C ASP A 81 1.69 1.61 4.98
N LEU A 82 1.04 1.39 6.13
CA LEU A 82 -0.30 0.83 6.15
C LEU A 82 -1.27 1.72 5.38
N PHE A 83 -1.30 3.03 5.68
CA PHE A 83 -2.22 3.93 5.00
C PHE A 83 -1.91 4.03 3.51
N ASN A 84 -0.64 4.03 3.12
CA ASN A 84 -0.27 3.99 1.72
C ASN A 84 -0.86 2.75 1.02
N ALA A 85 -0.75 1.60 1.66
CA ALA A 85 -1.32 0.35 1.12
C ALA A 85 -2.84 0.40 1.04
N LEU A 86 -3.50 0.97 2.05
CA LEU A 86 -4.96 1.08 2.04
C LEU A 86 -5.44 1.94 0.88
N VAL A 87 -4.69 2.97 0.50
CA VAL A 87 -5.03 3.78 -0.67
C VAL A 87 -4.89 2.95 -1.95
N TRP A 88 -3.90 2.05 -2.05
CA TRP A 88 -3.80 1.14 -3.18
C TRP A 88 -5.07 0.30 -3.33
N PHE A 89 -5.63 -0.23 -2.23
CA PHE A 89 -6.84 -1.04 -2.26
C PHE A 89 -8.09 -0.20 -2.52
N SER A 90 -8.15 1.02 -2.00
CA SER A 90 -9.35 1.86 -2.07
C SER A 90 -9.43 2.68 -3.36
N CYS A 91 -8.29 3.10 -3.90
CA CYS A 91 -8.21 3.93 -5.10
C CYS A 91 -7.15 3.39 -6.06
N PRO A 92 -7.30 2.15 -6.56
CA PRO A 92 -6.22 1.51 -7.33
C PRO A 92 -5.89 2.24 -8.62
N ARG A 93 -6.87 2.78 -9.33
CA ARG A 93 -6.62 3.48 -10.59
C ARG A 93 -5.85 4.77 -10.37
N THR A 94 -6.20 5.52 -9.32
CA THR A 94 -5.51 6.75 -8.96
C THR A 94 -4.07 6.45 -8.57
N LYS A 95 -3.85 5.38 -7.80
CA LYS A 95 -2.52 5.00 -7.37
C LYS A 95 -1.64 4.60 -8.56
N VAL A 96 -2.17 3.83 -9.50
CA VAL A 96 -1.43 3.44 -10.71
C VAL A 96 -1.06 4.69 -11.52
N MET A 97 -2.00 5.61 -11.69
CA MET A 97 -1.76 6.84 -12.43
C MET A 97 -0.66 7.69 -11.79
N LEU A 98 -0.72 7.89 -10.47
CA LEU A 98 0.29 8.65 -9.75
C LEU A 98 1.66 7.98 -9.82
N ASN A 99 1.70 6.66 -9.64
CA ASN A 99 2.93 5.90 -9.76
C ASN A 99 3.55 6.06 -11.14
N THR A 100 2.74 5.93 -12.19
CA THR A 100 3.21 6.06 -13.57
C THR A 100 3.79 7.45 -13.82
N ARG A 101 3.10 8.49 -13.36
CA ARG A 101 3.55 9.87 -13.56
C ARG A 101 4.85 10.15 -12.79
N HIS A 102 4.95 9.69 -11.54
CA HIS A 102 6.15 9.89 -10.74
C HIS A 102 7.34 9.11 -11.30
N ALA A 103 7.09 7.92 -11.84
CA ALA A 103 8.16 7.11 -12.43
C ALA A 103 8.75 7.74 -13.70
N LEU A 104 7.98 8.57 -14.38
CA LEU A 104 8.43 9.24 -15.62
C LEU A 104 9.17 10.55 -15.38
N GLN A 105 9.23 11.04 -14.15
CA GLN A 105 9.89 12.32 -13.84
C GLN A 105 11.41 12.17 -13.66
#